data_a959e359678eebda67f7c7f0fe083939
#
_entry.id   a959e359678eebda67f7c7f0fe083939
#
_cell.length_a   1.000
_cell.length_b   1.000
_cell.length_c   1.000
_cell.angle_alpha   90.00
_cell.angle_beta   90.00
_cell.angle_gamma   90.00
#
_symmetry.space_group_name_H-M   'P 1'
#
loop_
_entity.id
_entity.type
_entity.pdbx_description
1 polymer ?
#
loop_
_entity_poly.entity_id
_entity_poly.type
_entity_poly.pdbx_seq_one_letter_code
_entity_poly.pdbx_strand_id
1 'polypeptide(L)'
;MKNYTQVYVKNSMKAAKTYCKAFGAEITLEMKDSSGTAYEHCELSVNGEGFLAIGEAKNPCDIDFVHKMKWETMTFNVFEMGTEESVQRAFDVLRDGGVVIDAIHELPWSKCCATVIDRYGVCWWISI
;
A
#
# COMPACT_ATOMS: atom_id res chain seq x y z
N MET A 1 -7.51 -1.81 -23.12
CA MET A 1 -7.62 -0.96 -21.89
C MET A 1 -6.85 -1.63 -20.77
N LYS A 2 -6.06 -0.87 -20.02
CA LYS A 2 -5.33 -1.38 -18.83
C LYS A 2 -5.73 -0.53 -17.64
N ASN A 3 -5.82 -1.12 -16.48
CA ASN A 3 -6.03 -0.43 -15.21
C ASN A 3 -4.74 -0.52 -14.39
N TYR A 4 -4.30 0.60 -13.84
CA TYR A 4 -3.13 0.68 -12.99
C TYR A 4 -3.48 1.46 -11.73
N THR A 5 -3.21 0.88 -10.59
CA THR A 5 -3.53 1.51 -9.31
C THR A 5 -2.43 2.47 -8.91
N GLN A 6 -2.79 3.71 -8.60
CA GLN A 6 -1.87 4.72 -8.09
C GLN A 6 -2.37 5.28 -6.77
N VAL A 7 -1.47 5.44 -5.82
CA VAL A 7 -1.73 6.11 -4.55
C VAL A 7 -0.98 7.43 -4.48
N TYR A 8 -1.62 8.43 -3.90
CA TYR A 8 -1.00 9.71 -3.58
C TYR A 8 -0.85 9.81 -2.07
N VAL A 9 0.39 9.90 -1.61
CA VAL A 9 0.74 9.83 -0.19
C VAL A 9 1.76 10.90 0.18
N LYS A 10 1.79 11.31 1.42
CA LYS A 10 2.88 12.12 1.97
C LYS A 10 4.11 11.25 2.22
N ASN A 11 5.30 11.81 2.01
CA ASN A 11 6.56 11.08 2.09
C ASN A 11 6.63 9.89 1.11
N SER A 12 6.32 10.15 -0.15
CA SER A 12 6.22 9.13 -1.21
C SER A 12 7.47 8.25 -1.35
N MET A 13 8.67 8.80 -1.18
CA MET A 13 9.91 8.01 -1.26
C MET A 13 10.04 7.02 -0.10
N LYS A 14 9.62 7.41 1.10
CA LYS A 14 9.57 6.50 2.26
C LYS A 14 8.48 5.46 2.11
N ALA A 15 7.31 5.86 1.58
CA ALA A 15 6.21 4.94 1.29
C ALA A 15 6.61 3.85 0.30
N ALA A 16 7.32 4.20 -0.76
CA ALA A 16 7.82 3.24 -1.74
C ALA A 16 8.71 2.17 -1.07
N LYS A 17 9.63 2.58 -0.21
CA LYS A 17 10.48 1.64 0.55
C LYS A 17 9.67 0.75 1.48
N THR A 18 8.65 1.31 2.13
CA THR A 18 7.74 0.56 3.00
C THR A 18 7.02 -0.55 2.21
N TYR A 19 6.48 -0.22 1.04
CA TYR A 19 5.77 -1.18 0.20
C TYR A 19 6.70 -2.23 -0.42
N CYS A 20 7.91 -1.83 -0.80
CA CYS A 20 8.94 -2.81 -1.21
C CYS A 20 9.21 -3.83 -0.10
N LYS A 21 9.36 -3.37 1.13
CA LYS A 21 9.58 -4.24 2.29
C LYS A 21 8.37 -5.12 2.61
N ALA A 22 7.15 -4.56 2.52
CA ALA A 22 5.93 -5.30 2.84
C ALA A 22 5.64 -6.42 1.84
N PHE A 23 5.80 -6.14 0.53
CA PHE A 23 5.35 -7.02 -0.54
C PHE A 23 6.47 -7.70 -1.33
N GLY A 24 7.73 -7.45 -0.99
CA GLY A 24 8.85 -7.94 -1.78
C GLY A 24 8.90 -7.29 -3.18
N ALA A 25 8.41 -6.06 -3.28
CA ALA A 25 8.38 -5.33 -4.53
C ALA A 25 9.72 -4.68 -4.83
N GLU A 26 9.92 -4.36 -6.10
CA GLU A 26 11.08 -3.61 -6.61
C GLU A 26 10.62 -2.31 -7.25
N ILE A 27 11.42 -1.25 -7.10
CA ILE A 27 11.19 -0.01 -7.81
C ILE A 27 11.67 -0.18 -9.25
N THR A 28 10.76 -0.02 -10.21
CA THR A 28 11.05 -0.19 -11.64
C THR A 28 11.08 1.12 -12.41
N LEU A 29 10.48 2.17 -11.87
CA LEU A 29 10.53 3.52 -12.44
C LEU A 29 10.55 4.55 -11.32
N GLU A 30 11.45 5.52 -11.41
CA GLU A 30 11.52 6.66 -10.51
C GLU A 30 11.54 7.97 -11.28
N MET A 31 10.57 8.82 -11.03
CA MET A 31 10.53 10.20 -11.51
C MET A 31 10.39 11.13 -10.31
N LYS A 32 11.50 11.69 -9.87
CA LYS A 32 11.52 12.61 -8.74
C LYS A 32 11.06 14.01 -9.17
N ASP A 33 10.52 14.75 -8.20
CA ASP A 33 10.23 16.16 -8.40
C ASP A 33 11.51 17.01 -8.52
N SER A 34 11.36 18.31 -8.78
CA SER A 34 12.49 19.22 -8.94
C SER A 34 13.37 19.34 -7.69
N SER A 35 12.83 19.10 -6.50
CA SER A 35 13.57 19.09 -5.24
C SER A 35 14.37 17.81 -5.02
N GLY A 36 14.04 16.73 -5.72
CA GLY A 36 14.62 15.41 -5.53
C GLY A 36 14.19 14.71 -4.22
N THR A 37 13.21 15.27 -3.50
CA THR A 37 12.79 14.77 -2.18
C THR A 37 11.45 14.03 -2.20
N ALA A 38 10.75 14.04 -3.32
CA ALA A 38 9.46 13.39 -3.49
C ALA A 38 9.32 12.80 -4.90
N TYR A 39 8.43 11.85 -5.07
CA TYR A 39 8.12 11.30 -6.39
C TYR A 39 7.01 12.08 -7.08
N GLU A 40 7.28 12.51 -8.31
CA GLU A 40 6.22 12.84 -9.26
C GLU A 40 5.50 11.55 -9.66
N HIS A 41 6.27 10.49 -9.91
CA HIS A 41 5.74 9.19 -10.27
C HIS A 41 6.79 8.12 -9.95
N CYS A 42 6.36 7.05 -9.30
CA CYS A 42 7.19 5.88 -9.01
C CYS A 42 6.37 4.63 -9.29
N GLU A 43 6.97 3.62 -9.89
CA GLU A 43 6.32 2.34 -10.15
C GLU A 43 7.03 1.23 -9.41
N LEU A 44 6.23 0.37 -8.79
CA LEU A 44 6.67 -0.85 -8.12
C LEU A 44 6.20 -2.07 -8.90
N SER A 45 7.02 -3.09 -8.93
CA SER A 45 6.70 -4.40 -9.51
C SER A 45 6.98 -5.53 -8.53
N VAL A 46 6.22 -6.60 -8.64
CA VAL A 46 6.42 -7.85 -7.91
C VAL A 46 6.58 -8.96 -8.94
N ASN A 47 7.67 -9.71 -8.87
CA ASN A 47 7.98 -10.77 -9.82
C ASN A 47 7.93 -10.32 -11.30
N GLY A 48 8.35 -9.07 -11.57
CA GLY A 48 8.36 -8.51 -12.92
C GLY A 48 7.02 -7.97 -13.42
N GLU A 49 5.95 -8.09 -12.64
CA GLU A 49 4.65 -7.54 -12.98
C GLU A 49 4.38 -6.23 -12.22
N GLY A 50 3.80 -5.26 -12.92
CA GLY A 50 3.41 -3.99 -12.31
C GLY A 50 2.43 -4.19 -11.15
N PHE A 51 2.76 -3.61 -10.00
CA PHE A 51 2.01 -3.79 -8.77
C PHE A 51 1.30 -2.51 -8.32
N LEU A 52 2.04 -1.41 -8.20
CA LEU A 52 1.53 -0.16 -7.63
C LEU A 52 2.31 1.03 -8.18
N ALA A 53 1.62 2.14 -8.44
CA ALA A 53 2.25 3.43 -8.66
C ALA A 53 2.07 4.34 -7.44
N ILE A 54 3.04 5.23 -7.22
CA ILE A 54 3.07 6.12 -6.06
C ILE A 54 3.44 7.52 -6.54
N GLY A 55 2.69 8.53 -6.10
CA GLY A 55 3.02 9.93 -6.25
C GLY A 55 2.92 10.68 -4.93
N GLU A 56 3.59 11.83 -4.83
CA GLU A 56 3.48 12.69 -3.66
C GLU A 56 2.13 13.41 -3.65
N ALA A 57 1.44 13.36 -2.53
CA ALA A 57 0.19 14.10 -2.32
C ALA A 57 0.50 15.60 -2.18
N LYS A 58 0.38 16.34 -3.27
CA LYS A 58 0.70 17.78 -3.34
C LYS A 58 -0.47 18.67 -2.97
N ASN A 59 -1.67 18.24 -3.31
CA ASN A 59 -2.86 19.01 -2.99
C ASN A 59 -3.26 18.70 -1.55
N PRO A 60 -3.40 19.72 -0.70
CA PRO A 60 -4.16 19.54 0.51
C PRO A 60 -5.61 19.31 0.10
N CYS A 61 -5.97 18.08 -0.26
CA CYS A 61 -7.34 17.67 -0.10
C CYS A 61 -7.73 18.07 1.30
N ASP A 62 -8.87 18.70 1.44
CA ASP A 62 -9.44 18.98 2.75
C ASP A 62 -9.28 17.69 3.58
N ILE A 63 -8.31 17.72 4.49
CA ILE A 63 -7.97 16.57 5.33
C ILE A 63 -9.22 16.08 6.07
N ASP A 64 -10.13 17.00 6.42
CA ASP A 64 -11.39 16.63 7.04
C ASP A 64 -12.30 15.82 6.11
N PHE A 65 -12.27 16.07 4.83
CA PHE A 65 -13.01 15.26 3.86
C PHE A 65 -12.43 13.84 3.76
N VAL A 66 -11.11 13.73 3.67
CA VAL A 66 -10.42 12.43 3.62
C VAL A 66 -10.64 11.63 4.90
N HIS A 67 -10.61 12.28 6.07
CA HIS A 67 -10.87 11.62 7.35
C HIS A 67 -12.34 11.25 7.57
N LYS A 68 -13.26 11.90 6.88
CA LYS A 68 -14.68 11.56 6.89
C LYS A 68 -15.04 10.47 5.89
N MET A 69 -14.18 10.19 4.91
CA MET A 69 -14.37 9.06 4.03
C MET A 69 -14.15 7.76 4.83
N LYS A 70 -15.13 6.89 4.76
CA LYS A 70 -14.98 5.56 5.33
C LYS A 70 -13.87 4.85 4.55
N TRP A 71 -12.84 4.39 5.24
CA TRP A 71 -11.73 3.61 4.69
C TRP A 71 -12.20 2.40 3.87
N GLU A 72 -13.36 1.82 4.20
CA GLU A 72 -13.99 0.70 3.51
C GLU A 72 -14.38 1.02 2.07
N THR A 73 -14.46 2.29 1.68
CA THR A 73 -14.84 2.69 0.32
C THR A 73 -13.82 2.25 -0.71
N MET A 74 -12.53 2.26 -0.35
CA MET A 74 -11.47 1.80 -1.24
C MET A 74 -10.42 1.03 -0.43
N THR A 75 -10.35 -0.26 -0.70
CA THR A 75 -9.36 -1.17 -0.11
C THR A 75 -8.58 -1.85 -1.21
N PHE A 76 -7.26 -1.85 -1.10
CA PHE A 76 -6.42 -2.60 -2.01
C PHE A 76 -6.34 -4.05 -1.54
N ASN A 77 -6.82 -4.96 -2.35
CA ASN A 77 -6.77 -6.38 -2.05
C ASN A 77 -5.52 -6.98 -2.66
N VAL A 78 -4.59 -7.38 -1.82
CA VAL A 78 -3.40 -8.15 -2.20
C VAL A 78 -3.64 -9.58 -1.76
N PHE A 79 -3.90 -10.45 -2.71
CA PHE A 79 -4.26 -11.84 -2.48
C PHE A 79 -3.28 -12.79 -3.19
N GLU A 80 -3.40 -14.08 -2.91
CA GLU A 80 -2.48 -15.09 -3.43
C GLU A 80 -1.01 -14.78 -3.06
N MET A 81 -0.78 -14.33 -1.83
CA MET A 81 0.56 -13.98 -1.34
C MET A 81 1.45 -15.21 -1.09
N GLY A 82 0.92 -16.40 -1.32
CA GLY A 82 1.66 -17.66 -1.36
C GLY A 82 1.84 -18.31 0.00
N THR A 83 2.29 -17.61 1.01
CA THR A 83 2.58 -18.17 2.34
C THR A 83 2.05 -17.29 3.48
N GLU A 84 1.80 -17.92 4.62
CA GLU A 84 1.43 -17.19 5.85
C GLU A 84 2.54 -16.22 6.29
N GLU A 85 3.80 -16.58 6.08
CA GLU A 85 4.95 -15.74 6.38
C GLU A 85 4.95 -14.45 5.54
N SER A 86 4.52 -14.53 4.27
CA SER A 86 4.39 -13.36 3.41
C SER A 86 3.31 -12.40 3.92
N VAL A 87 2.16 -12.94 4.34
CA VAL A 87 1.07 -12.15 4.94
C VAL A 87 1.53 -11.54 6.27
N GLN A 88 2.19 -12.33 7.12
CA GLN A 88 2.71 -11.85 8.41
C GLN A 88 3.72 -10.72 8.23
N ARG A 89 4.65 -10.86 7.29
CA ARG A 89 5.64 -9.81 6.98
C ARG A 89 4.95 -8.52 6.52
N ALA A 90 4.02 -8.63 5.58
CA ALA A 90 3.27 -7.47 5.11
C ALA A 90 2.48 -6.82 6.25
N PHE A 91 1.79 -7.61 7.05
CA PHE A 91 1.04 -7.15 8.22
C PHE A 91 1.94 -6.38 9.20
N ASP A 92 3.08 -6.94 9.56
CA ASP A 92 4.01 -6.32 10.52
C ASP A 92 4.58 -4.98 10.01
N VAL A 93 4.86 -4.89 8.71
CA VAL A 93 5.36 -3.66 8.09
C VAL A 93 4.26 -2.61 7.98
N LEU A 94 3.08 -2.98 7.50
CA LEU A 94 1.99 -2.05 7.21
C LEU A 94 1.34 -1.49 8.49
N ARG A 95 1.25 -2.29 9.54
CA ARG A 95 0.65 -1.84 10.81
C ARG A 95 1.51 -0.82 11.56
N ASP A 96 2.81 -0.74 11.27
CA ASP A 96 3.73 0.18 11.95
C ASP A 96 3.36 1.64 11.66
N GLY A 97 2.88 2.34 12.68
CA GLY A 97 2.35 3.71 12.58
C GLY A 97 0.96 3.79 11.92
N GLY A 98 0.34 2.66 11.63
CA GLY A 98 -0.99 2.56 11.05
C GLY A 98 -2.05 2.11 12.05
N VAL A 99 -3.17 1.61 11.52
CA VAL A 99 -4.32 1.12 12.32
C VAL A 99 -4.68 -0.28 11.84
N VAL A 100 -4.72 -1.23 12.77
CA VAL A 100 -5.20 -2.58 12.50
C VAL A 100 -6.72 -2.57 12.56
N ILE A 101 -7.37 -2.88 11.44
CA ILE A 101 -8.83 -3.02 11.37
C ILE A 101 -9.21 -4.43 11.76
N ASP A 102 -8.62 -5.43 11.08
CA ASP A 102 -8.75 -6.84 11.43
C ASP A 102 -7.35 -7.45 11.54
N ALA A 103 -7.00 -7.97 12.71
CA ALA A 103 -5.74 -8.69 12.90
C ALA A 103 -5.74 -9.98 12.07
N ILE A 104 -4.56 -10.59 11.93
CA ILE A 104 -4.44 -11.85 11.19
C ILE A 104 -5.43 -12.87 11.74
N HIS A 105 -6.23 -13.44 10.86
CA HIS A 105 -7.26 -14.42 11.16
C HIS A 105 -7.55 -15.31 9.96
N GLU A 106 -8.36 -16.33 10.20
CA GLU A 106 -8.83 -17.26 9.18
C GLU A 106 -10.27 -16.93 8.78
N LEU A 107 -10.55 -17.03 7.49
CA LEU A 107 -11.90 -16.96 6.92
C LEU A 107 -12.17 -18.23 6.11
N PRO A 108 -13.44 -18.55 5.79
CA PRO A 108 -13.75 -19.74 4.98
C PRO A 108 -13.04 -19.79 3.63
N TRP A 109 -12.67 -18.64 3.08
CA TRP A 109 -12.00 -18.52 1.76
C TRP A 109 -10.53 -18.13 1.85
N SER A 110 -9.98 -17.92 3.04
CA SER A 110 -8.56 -17.64 3.23
C SER A 110 -8.10 -18.10 4.60
N LYS A 111 -7.04 -18.89 4.63
CA LYS A 111 -6.46 -19.39 5.88
C LYS A 111 -5.72 -18.32 6.68
N CYS A 112 -5.32 -17.24 6.03
CA CYS A 112 -4.56 -16.18 6.66
C CYS A 112 -4.83 -14.88 5.94
N CYS A 113 -5.49 -13.95 6.61
CA CYS A 113 -5.81 -12.63 6.08
C CYS A 113 -5.84 -11.57 7.17
N ALA A 114 -5.72 -10.31 6.78
CA ALA A 114 -5.78 -9.16 7.67
C ALA A 114 -6.22 -7.90 6.92
N THR A 115 -6.73 -6.92 7.65
CA THR A 115 -7.04 -5.59 7.12
C THR A 115 -6.32 -4.52 7.94
N VAL A 116 -5.56 -3.68 7.27
CA VAL A 116 -4.73 -2.64 7.88
C VAL A 116 -4.86 -1.34 7.11
N ILE A 117 -4.97 -0.22 7.82
CA ILE A 117 -4.70 1.10 7.24
C ILE A 117 -3.27 1.45 7.62
N ASP A 118 -2.41 1.69 6.64
CA ASP A 118 -1.02 2.02 6.89
C ASP A 118 -0.85 3.49 7.36
N ARG A 119 0.39 3.85 7.75
CA ARG A 119 0.70 5.22 8.21
C ARG A 119 0.47 6.29 7.15
N TYR A 120 0.37 5.91 5.88
CA TYR A 120 0.14 6.82 4.76
C TYR A 120 -1.34 6.99 4.42
N GLY A 121 -2.23 6.28 5.14
CA GLY A 121 -3.68 6.34 4.95
C GLY A 121 -4.23 5.39 3.90
N VAL A 122 -3.42 4.44 3.42
CA VAL A 122 -3.85 3.44 2.44
C VAL A 122 -4.40 2.21 3.16
N CYS A 123 -5.59 1.76 2.76
CA CYS A 123 -6.22 0.58 3.31
C CYS A 123 -5.86 -0.66 2.49
N TRP A 124 -5.38 -1.69 3.16
CA TRP A 124 -4.93 -2.96 2.60
C TRP A 124 -5.71 -4.12 3.18
N TRP A 125 -6.23 -5.00 2.32
CA TRP A 125 -6.61 -6.35 2.67
C TRP A 125 -5.56 -7.29 2.08
N ILE A 126 -4.93 -8.08 2.93
CA ILE A 126 -3.83 -8.98 2.56
C ILE A 126 -4.21 -10.41 2.89
N SER A 127 -3.93 -11.35 1.99
CA SER A 127 -4.33 -12.75 2.18
C SER A 127 -3.51 -13.74 1.37
N ILE A 128 -3.61 -15.00 1.82
CA ILE A 128 -3.23 -16.15 0.99
C ILE A 128 -4.32 -16.40 -0.06
#